data_fdf032aa3d78dc9acb0fb98f8c04e5b0
#
_entry.id   fdf032aa3d78dc9acb0fb98f8c04e5b0
#
_cell.length_a   1.000
_cell.length_b   1.000
_cell.length_c   1.000
_cell.angle_alpha   90.00
_cell.angle_beta   90.00
_cell.angle_gamma   90.00
#
_symmetry.space_group_name_H-M   'P 1'
#
loop_
_entity.id
_entity.type
_entity.pdbx_description
1 polymer ?
#
loop_
_entity_poly.entity_id
_entity_poly.type
_entity_poly.pdbx_seq_one_letter_code
_entity_poly.pdbx_strand_id
1 'polypeptide(L)'
;ARTVALRMTFVLETLIRLIMIQRIQTVYLLVVAILMVVMMSVPVGSFYTDKNICEMTNLSYLLPDGAVNYTPWALFAILVVVAVMALVTIFLYRKRMLQIRLTIFNTIVLIGYYLVLAYFVVNPDKAFDDYSFMPSWTVCLPLVSIILNWLAIRAIGKDEMLVKAYERLR
;
A
#
# COMPACT_ATOMS: atom_id res chain seq x y z
N ALA A 1 45.07 20.24 10.49
CA ALA A 1 44.63 19.97 9.12
C ALA A 1 44.04 18.58 8.97
N ARG A 2 44.66 17.47 9.41
CA ARG A 2 44.16 16.09 9.28
C ARG A 2 42.83 15.84 10.02
N THR A 3 42.65 16.38 11.22
CA THR A 3 41.41 16.21 12.02
C THR A 3 40.22 16.94 11.42
N VAL A 4 40.41 18.07 10.75
CA VAL A 4 39.36 18.83 10.07
C VAL A 4 38.91 18.09 8.79
N ALA A 5 39.88 17.55 8.04
CA ALA A 5 39.54 16.75 6.83
C ALA A 5 38.73 15.48 7.17
N LEU A 6 39.13 14.76 8.24
CA LEU A 6 38.40 13.58 8.72
C LEU A 6 36.97 13.92 9.20
N ARG A 7 36.78 15.07 9.84
CA ARG A 7 35.44 15.54 10.22
C ARG A 7 34.61 15.93 9.00
N MET A 8 35.20 16.56 8.00
CA MET A 8 34.49 16.92 6.76
C MET A 8 34.08 15.69 5.96
N THR A 9 34.97 14.69 5.82
CA THR A 9 34.60 13.44 5.12
C THR A 9 33.49 12.69 5.83
N PHE A 10 33.53 12.59 7.16
CA PHE A 10 32.49 11.96 7.95
C PHE A 10 31.14 12.69 7.83
N VAL A 11 31.14 14.03 7.85
CA VAL A 11 29.90 14.82 7.64
C VAL A 11 29.36 14.63 6.22
N LEU A 12 30.24 14.60 5.22
CA LEU A 12 29.84 14.40 3.82
C LEU A 12 29.23 13.01 3.61
N GLU A 13 29.85 11.95 4.13
CA GLU A 13 29.32 10.59 4.07
C GLU A 13 27.97 10.47 4.78
N THR A 14 27.81 11.14 5.91
CA THR A 14 26.54 11.13 6.66
C THR A 14 25.45 11.86 5.90
N LEU A 15 25.75 13.02 5.27
CA LEU A 15 24.82 13.76 4.42
C LEU A 15 24.40 12.94 3.19
N ILE A 16 25.34 12.28 2.53
CA ILE A 16 25.05 11.41 1.38
C ILE A 16 24.15 10.25 1.80
N ARG A 17 24.41 9.60 2.93
CA ARG A 17 23.56 8.54 3.48
C ARG A 17 22.15 9.03 3.81
N LEU A 18 22.00 10.21 4.41
CA LEU A 18 20.70 10.81 4.73
C LEU A 18 19.88 11.08 3.46
N ILE A 19 20.51 11.63 2.42
CA ILE A 19 19.86 11.90 1.14
C ILE A 19 19.45 10.58 0.46
N MET A 20 20.28 9.55 0.50
CA MET A 20 19.95 8.23 -0.09
C MET A 20 18.80 7.54 0.65
N ILE A 21 18.74 7.60 1.99
CA ILE A 21 17.67 7.00 2.80
C ILE A 21 16.33 7.68 2.51
N GLN A 22 16.29 9.00 2.39
CA GLN A 22 15.06 9.72 2.00
C GLN A 22 14.51 9.30 0.63
N ARG A 23 15.40 9.05 -0.32
CA ARG A 23 14.99 8.56 -1.66
C ARG A 23 14.38 7.16 -1.61
N ILE A 24 14.95 6.25 -0.80
CA ILE A 24 14.44 4.88 -0.65
C ILE A 24 13.02 4.86 -0.05
N GLN A 25 12.74 5.70 0.94
CA GLN A 25 11.40 5.82 1.54
C GLN A 25 10.34 6.25 0.51
N THR A 26 10.68 7.26 -0.27
CA THR A 26 9.80 7.77 -1.35
C THR A 26 9.54 6.70 -2.40
N VAL A 27 10.55 5.90 -2.73
CA VAL A 27 10.41 4.79 -3.70
C VAL A 27 9.43 3.73 -3.18
N TYR A 28 9.53 3.32 -1.92
CA TYR A 28 8.58 2.34 -1.35
C TYR A 28 7.13 2.83 -1.41
N LEU A 29 6.87 4.07 -0.99
CA LEU A 29 5.52 4.64 -1.01
C LEU A 29 5.01 4.87 -2.44
N LEU A 30 5.90 5.23 -3.37
CA LEU A 30 5.55 5.38 -4.79
C LEU A 30 5.14 4.02 -5.38
N VAL A 31 5.90 2.96 -5.10
CA VAL A 31 5.57 1.61 -5.55
C VAL A 31 4.22 1.17 -4.98
N VAL A 32 3.94 1.44 -3.69
CA VAL A 32 2.61 1.16 -3.11
C VAL A 32 1.51 1.88 -3.88
N ALA A 33 1.67 3.16 -4.19
CA ALA A 33 0.66 3.91 -4.95
C ALA A 33 0.45 3.30 -6.35
N ILE A 34 1.52 2.93 -7.05
CA ILE A 34 1.44 2.29 -8.37
C ILE A 34 0.72 0.93 -8.28
N LEU A 35 1.07 0.10 -7.29
CA LEU A 35 0.43 -1.20 -7.09
C LEU A 35 -1.08 -1.07 -6.84
N MET A 36 -1.51 -0.04 -6.10
CA MET A 36 -2.93 0.21 -5.87
C MET A 36 -3.65 0.62 -7.17
N VAL A 37 -3.04 1.47 -7.99
CA VAL A 37 -3.60 1.86 -9.30
C VAL A 37 -3.72 0.64 -10.23
N VAL A 38 -2.70 -0.20 -10.28
CA VAL A 38 -2.73 -1.46 -11.06
C VAL A 38 -3.86 -2.36 -10.57
N MET A 39 -4.02 -2.51 -9.24
CA MET A 39 -5.05 -3.34 -8.66
C MET A 39 -6.48 -2.84 -8.95
N MET A 40 -6.68 -1.52 -9.10
CA MET A 40 -7.97 -0.96 -9.51
C MET A 40 -8.38 -1.38 -10.93
N SER A 41 -7.39 -1.66 -11.80
CA SER A 41 -7.60 -1.92 -13.22
C SER A 41 -7.73 -3.42 -13.56
N VAL A 42 -7.39 -4.31 -12.62
CA VAL A 42 -7.31 -5.76 -12.86
C VAL A 42 -8.37 -6.48 -12.01
N PRO A 43 -8.96 -7.60 -12.51
CA PRO A 43 -9.92 -8.39 -11.75
C PRO A 43 -9.26 -9.02 -10.51
N VAL A 44 -10.01 -9.04 -9.41
CA VAL A 44 -9.59 -9.60 -8.12
C VAL A 44 -9.73 -11.11 -8.09
N GLY A 45 -10.73 -11.64 -8.80
CA GLY A 45 -11.00 -13.06 -8.87
C GLY A 45 -12.21 -13.35 -9.75
N SER A 46 -12.61 -14.60 -9.77
CA SER A 46 -13.75 -15.05 -10.54
C SER A 46 -14.62 -16.00 -9.71
N PHE A 47 -15.94 -15.83 -9.83
CA PHE A 47 -16.92 -16.78 -9.34
C PHE A 47 -17.22 -17.80 -10.44
N TYR A 48 -16.99 -19.06 -10.14
CA TYR A 48 -17.31 -20.19 -11.01
C TYR A 48 -18.64 -20.79 -10.58
N THR A 49 -19.60 -20.78 -11.49
CA THR A 49 -20.91 -21.43 -11.36
C THR A 49 -20.98 -22.50 -12.45
N ASP A 50 -21.84 -23.51 -12.30
CA ASP A 50 -21.96 -24.65 -13.25
C ASP A 50 -22.16 -24.21 -14.72
N LYS A 51 -22.68 -23.02 -14.97
CA LYS A 51 -22.99 -22.51 -16.30
C LYS A 51 -22.14 -21.35 -16.79
N ASN A 52 -21.56 -20.55 -15.88
CA ASN A 52 -20.90 -19.29 -16.22
C ASN A 52 -19.67 -19.00 -15.33
N ILE A 53 -18.74 -18.24 -15.89
CA ILE A 53 -17.62 -17.64 -15.16
C ILE A 53 -17.92 -16.14 -15.02
N CYS A 54 -18.03 -15.67 -13.78
CA CYS A 54 -18.36 -14.29 -13.45
C CYS A 54 -17.14 -13.60 -12.87
N GLU A 55 -16.56 -12.65 -13.60
CA GLU A 55 -15.39 -11.90 -13.13
C GLU A 55 -15.77 -10.90 -12.05
N MET A 56 -14.95 -10.83 -10.99
CA MET A 56 -15.05 -9.84 -9.93
C MET A 56 -13.91 -8.85 -10.03
N THR A 57 -14.24 -7.58 -10.21
CA THR A 57 -13.32 -6.46 -10.09
C THR A 57 -13.48 -5.77 -8.72
N ASN A 58 -12.62 -4.81 -8.40
CA ASN A 58 -12.79 -4.02 -7.19
C ASN A 58 -14.02 -3.10 -7.20
N LEU A 59 -14.58 -2.80 -8.38
CA LEU A 59 -15.72 -1.90 -8.54
C LEU A 59 -17.04 -2.66 -8.70
N SER A 60 -17.02 -3.81 -9.37
CA SER A 60 -18.21 -4.53 -9.78
C SER A 60 -17.94 -6.02 -9.96
N TYR A 61 -18.98 -6.81 -9.99
CA TYR A 61 -18.92 -8.18 -10.48
C TYR A 61 -20.04 -8.47 -11.48
N LEU A 62 -19.76 -9.37 -12.41
CA LEU A 62 -20.73 -9.85 -13.39
C LEU A 62 -21.65 -10.87 -12.73
N LEU A 63 -22.97 -10.73 -12.95
CA LEU A 63 -23.96 -11.72 -12.57
C LEU A 63 -24.09 -12.79 -13.67
N PRO A 64 -24.64 -13.99 -13.35
CA PRO A 64 -24.87 -15.05 -14.32
C PRO A 64 -25.78 -14.63 -15.48
N ASP A 65 -26.66 -13.67 -15.30
CA ASP A 65 -27.57 -13.08 -16.29
C ASP A 65 -26.93 -12.03 -17.20
N GLY A 66 -25.62 -11.75 -16.99
CA GLY A 66 -24.88 -10.71 -17.72
C GLY A 66 -25.08 -9.29 -17.18
N ALA A 67 -25.87 -9.11 -16.12
CA ALA A 67 -25.99 -7.82 -15.45
C ALA A 67 -24.75 -7.50 -14.62
N VAL A 68 -24.41 -6.21 -14.49
CA VAL A 68 -23.26 -5.73 -13.70
C VAL A 68 -23.78 -5.22 -12.37
N ASN A 69 -23.29 -5.79 -11.28
CA ASN A 69 -23.61 -5.33 -9.94
C ASN A 69 -22.42 -4.53 -9.35
N TYR A 70 -22.68 -3.31 -8.91
CA TYR A 70 -21.70 -2.40 -8.33
C TYR A 70 -21.65 -2.45 -6.81
N THR A 71 -22.19 -3.48 -6.17
CA THR A 71 -22.17 -3.61 -4.70
C THR A 71 -20.76 -3.53 -4.10
N PRO A 72 -19.68 -4.10 -4.70
CA PRO A 72 -18.33 -4.04 -4.12
C PRO A 72 -17.60 -2.71 -4.32
N TRP A 73 -18.29 -1.62 -4.73
CA TRP A 73 -17.66 -0.30 -4.89
C TRP A 73 -16.82 0.16 -3.68
N ALA A 74 -17.15 -0.35 -2.49
CA ALA A 74 -16.39 -0.07 -1.27
C ALA A 74 -14.92 -0.52 -1.36
N LEU A 75 -14.62 -1.64 -2.04
CA LEU A 75 -13.25 -2.10 -2.27
C LEU A 75 -12.47 -1.10 -3.12
N PHE A 76 -13.09 -0.59 -4.19
CA PHE A 76 -12.48 0.45 -5.02
C PHE A 76 -12.22 1.74 -4.23
N ALA A 77 -13.18 2.18 -3.42
CA ALA A 77 -13.03 3.37 -2.58
C ALA A 77 -11.86 3.24 -1.59
N ILE A 78 -11.70 2.07 -0.96
CA ILE A 78 -10.57 1.80 -0.06
C ILE A 78 -9.25 1.90 -0.81
N LEU A 79 -9.13 1.33 -2.01
CA LEU A 79 -7.89 1.41 -2.81
C LEU A 79 -7.55 2.85 -3.22
N VAL A 80 -8.56 3.66 -3.59
CA VAL A 80 -8.38 5.10 -3.86
C VAL A 80 -7.82 5.81 -2.62
N VAL A 81 -8.39 5.58 -1.44
CA VAL A 81 -7.93 6.17 -0.19
C VAL A 81 -6.49 5.76 0.10
N VAL A 82 -6.14 4.48 -0.06
CA VAL A 82 -4.76 3.98 0.16
C VAL A 82 -3.77 4.64 -0.81
N ALA A 83 -4.12 4.75 -2.10
CA ALA A 83 -3.27 5.39 -3.10
C ALA A 83 -3.05 6.88 -2.80
N VAL A 84 -4.11 7.61 -2.49
CA VAL A 84 -4.04 9.04 -2.13
C VAL A 84 -3.22 9.23 -0.85
N MET A 85 -3.44 8.40 0.17
CA MET A 85 -2.67 8.45 1.43
C MET A 85 -1.19 8.18 1.20
N ALA A 86 -0.83 7.23 0.34
CA ALA A 86 0.56 6.98 -0.01
C ALA A 86 1.20 8.20 -0.69
N LEU A 87 0.51 8.84 -1.64
CA LEU A 87 0.98 10.06 -2.31
C LEU A 87 1.11 11.24 -1.33
N VAL A 88 0.10 11.49 -0.50
CA VAL A 88 0.15 12.54 0.54
C VAL A 88 1.34 12.32 1.47
N THR A 89 1.60 11.07 1.87
CA THR A 89 2.72 10.72 2.73
C THR A 89 4.07 11.04 2.08
N ILE A 90 4.21 10.90 0.76
CA ILE A 90 5.41 11.31 0.02
C ILE A 90 5.63 12.83 0.13
N PHE A 91 4.58 13.63 -0.03
CA PHE A 91 4.69 15.10 0.05
C PHE A 91 4.98 15.61 1.48
N LEU A 92 4.66 14.81 2.52
CA LEU A 92 4.93 15.16 3.90
C LEU A 92 6.36 14.85 4.37
N TYR A 93 7.33 14.78 3.49
CA TYR A 93 8.72 14.42 3.78
C TYR A 93 9.39 15.27 4.88
N ARG A 94 8.91 16.49 5.11
CA ARG A 94 9.42 17.39 6.18
C ARG A 94 8.92 17.02 7.58
N LYS A 95 7.78 16.34 7.68
CA LYS A 95 7.14 15.97 8.97
C LYS A 95 7.20 14.44 9.17
N ARG A 96 8.38 13.93 9.51
CA ARG A 96 8.67 12.48 9.61
C ARG A 96 7.74 11.72 10.54
N MET A 97 7.44 12.29 11.73
CA MET A 97 6.50 11.66 12.67
C MET A 97 5.10 11.49 12.09
N LEU A 98 4.64 12.48 11.32
CA LEU A 98 3.35 12.44 10.67
C LEU A 98 3.35 11.41 9.54
N GLN A 99 4.47 11.31 8.81
CA GLN A 99 4.67 10.32 7.76
C GLN A 99 4.57 8.88 8.31
N ILE A 100 5.21 8.59 9.44
CA ILE A 100 5.11 7.27 10.11
C ILE A 100 3.66 6.97 10.47
N ARG A 101 2.96 7.91 11.10
CA ARG A 101 1.55 7.72 11.51
C ARG A 101 0.64 7.45 10.31
N LEU A 102 0.80 8.20 9.23
CA LEU A 102 0.03 8.00 8.00
C LEU A 102 0.32 6.64 7.34
N THR A 103 1.58 6.20 7.34
CA THR A 103 1.96 4.90 6.78
C THR A 103 1.39 3.74 7.62
N ILE A 104 1.37 3.88 8.95
CA ILE A 104 0.72 2.91 9.84
C ILE A 104 -0.79 2.87 9.55
N PHE A 105 -1.43 4.03 9.48
CA PHE A 105 -2.85 4.11 9.15
C PHE A 105 -3.16 3.49 7.79
N ASN A 106 -2.34 3.76 6.78
CA ASN A 106 -2.46 3.16 5.45
C ASN A 106 -2.37 1.63 5.49
N THR A 107 -1.49 1.08 6.33
CA THR A 107 -1.36 -0.37 6.54
C THR A 107 -2.63 -0.96 7.18
N ILE A 108 -3.23 -0.27 8.16
CA ILE A 108 -4.48 -0.70 8.80
C ILE A 108 -5.62 -0.70 7.79
N VAL A 109 -5.70 0.31 6.93
CA VAL A 109 -6.72 0.40 5.86
C VAL A 109 -6.55 -0.75 4.86
N LEU A 110 -5.32 -1.14 4.51
CA LEU A 110 -5.05 -2.31 3.65
C LEU A 110 -5.47 -3.64 4.30
N ILE A 111 -5.30 -3.79 5.61
CA ILE A 111 -5.82 -4.95 6.34
C ILE A 111 -7.36 -4.94 6.29
N GLY A 112 -7.98 -3.76 6.48
CA GLY A 112 -9.42 -3.58 6.33
C GLY A 112 -9.93 -3.96 4.93
N TYR A 113 -9.15 -3.68 3.89
CA TYR A 113 -9.46 -4.11 2.52
C TYR A 113 -9.67 -5.63 2.44
N TYR A 114 -8.78 -6.43 3.04
CA TYR A 114 -8.92 -7.89 3.04
C TYR A 114 -10.16 -8.37 3.80
N LEU A 115 -10.52 -7.71 4.90
CA LEU A 115 -11.75 -8.04 5.64
C LEU A 115 -13.00 -7.77 4.80
N VAL A 116 -13.03 -6.64 4.10
CA VAL A 116 -14.15 -6.29 3.20
C VAL A 116 -14.19 -7.24 1.99
N LEU A 117 -13.03 -7.58 1.41
CA LEU A 117 -12.95 -8.55 0.32
C LEU A 117 -13.47 -9.92 0.77
N ALA A 118 -13.03 -10.42 1.93
CA ALA A 118 -13.51 -11.66 2.49
C ALA A 118 -15.02 -11.66 2.71
N TYR A 119 -15.57 -10.54 3.19
CA TYR A 119 -17.01 -10.39 3.36
C TYR A 119 -17.78 -10.56 2.03
N PHE A 120 -17.32 -9.92 0.95
CA PHE A 120 -17.98 -10.03 -0.37
C PHE A 120 -17.79 -11.42 -1.01
N VAL A 121 -16.69 -12.11 -0.71
CA VAL A 121 -16.46 -13.48 -1.20
C VAL A 121 -17.35 -14.49 -0.48
N VAL A 122 -17.55 -14.32 0.84
CA VAL A 122 -18.36 -15.24 1.66
C VAL A 122 -19.86 -14.97 1.49
N ASN A 123 -20.24 -13.71 1.23
CA ASN A 123 -21.63 -13.28 1.08
C ASN A 123 -21.84 -12.64 -0.31
N PRO A 124 -21.75 -13.41 -1.40
CA PRO A 124 -22.09 -12.89 -2.72
C PRO A 124 -23.60 -12.67 -2.84
N ASP A 125 -24.01 -12.08 -3.95
CA ASP A 125 -25.43 -11.86 -4.22
C ASP A 125 -26.19 -13.19 -4.29
N LYS A 126 -27.48 -13.17 -3.94
CA LYS A 126 -28.39 -14.34 -3.97
C LYS A 126 -28.56 -14.97 -5.38
N ALA A 127 -28.05 -14.29 -6.41
CA ALA A 127 -28.01 -14.80 -7.78
C ALA A 127 -26.97 -15.91 -7.99
N PHE A 128 -26.07 -16.13 -7.02
CA PHE A 128 -25.07 -17.19 -7.06
C PHE A 128 -25.55 -18.37 -6.20
N ASP A 129 -26.24 -19.32 -6.81
CA ASP A 129 -26.49 -20.63 -6.25
C ASP A 129 -25.25 -21.50 -6.55
N ASP A 130 -24.68 -22.18 -5.58
CA ASP A 130 -23.50 -23.05 -5.70
C ASP A 130 -22.35 -22.43 -6.51
N TYR A 131 -21.52 -21.66 -5.84
CA TYR A 131 -20.38 -21.00 -6.45
C TYR A 131 -19.04 -21.44 -5.83
N SER A 132 -17.97 -21.41 -6.63
CA SER A 132 -16.59 -21.53 -6.19
C SER A 132 -15.84 -20.24 -6.53
N PHE A 133 -15.24 -19.60 -5.53
CA PHE A 133 -14.44 -18.39 -5.77
C PHE A 133 -12.97 -18.75 -5.98
N MET A 134 -12.43 -18.35 -7.12
CA MET A 134 -11.00 -18.44 -7.38
C MET A 134 -10.37 -17.04 -7.33
N PRO A 135 -9.51 -16.77 -6.31
CA PRO A 135 -8.78 -15.50 -6.24
C PRO A 135 -7.75 -15.40 -7.36
N SER A 136 -7.65 -14.24 -7.98
CA SER A 136 -6.60 -13.94 -8.94
C SER A 136 -5.29 -13.64 -8.19
N TRP A 137 -4.15 -13.74 -8.87
CA TRP A 137 -2.85 -13.37 -8.32
C TRP A 137 -2.78 -11.91 -7.83
N THR A 138 -3.66 -11.04 -8.33
CA THR A 138 -3.78 -9.63 -7.92
C THR A 138 -4.13 -9.45 -6.45
N VAL A 139 -4.77 -10.43 -5.82
CA VAL A 139 -5.04 -10.42 -4.36
C VAL A 139 -3.75 -10.37 -3.54
N CYS A 140 -2.61 -10.77 -4.10
CA CYS A 140 -1.31 -10.65 -3.43
C CYS A 140 -0.76 -9.22 -3.41
N LEU A 141 -1.22 -8.30 -4.29
CA LEU A 141 -0.69 -6.94 -4.39
C LEU A 141 -0.85 -6.11 -3.11
N PRO A 142 -2.01 -6.12 -2.42
CA PRO A 142 -2.13 -5.41 -1.14
C PRO A 142 -1.21 -5.99 -0.06
N LEU A 143 -0.94 -7.30 -0.07
CA LEU A 143 -0.02 -7.94 0.86
C LEU A 143 1.42 -7.44 0.63
N VAL A 144 1.86 -7.39 -0.63
CA VAL A 144 3.15 -6.78 -0.99
C VAL A 144 3.20 -5.32 -0.54
N SER A 145 2.10 -4.57 -0.70
CA SER A 145 2.01 -3.17 -0.26
C SER A 145 2.10 -3.02 1.27
N ILE A 146 1.56 -3.95 2.04
CA ILE A 146 1.72 -3.98 3.50
C ILE A 146 3.20 -4.17 3.87
N ILE A 147 3.90 -5.09 3.20
CA ILE A 147 5.34 -5.31 3.42
C ILE A 147 6.15 -4.05 3.07
N LEU A 148 5.84 -3.41 1.94
CA LEU A 148 6.51 -2.17 1.52
C LEU A 148 6.25 -1.02 2.49
N ASN A 149 5.03 -0.87 3.00
CA ASN A 149 4.69 0.10 4.04
C ASN A 149 5.50 -0.15 5.32
N TRP A 150 5.64 -1.40 5.74
CA TRP A 150 6.45 -1.77 6.90
C TRP A 150 7.93 -1.41 6.69
N LEU A 151 8.49 -1.69 5.50
CA LEU A 151 9.85 -1.30 5.14
C LEU A 151 10.01 0.23 5.13
N ALA A 152 9.02 0.96 4.62
CA ALA A 152 9.00 2.42 4.64
C ALA A 152 9.02 2.96 6.08
N ILE A 153 8.18 2.44 6.98
CA ILE A 153 8.15 2.82 8.41
C ILE A 153 9.53 2.59 9.05
N ARG A 154 10.12 1.43 8.80
CA ARG A 154 11.45 1.09 9.33
C ARG A 154 12.55 2.02 8.81
N ALA A 155 12.48 2.39 7.53
CA ALA A 155 13.42 3.31 6.92
C ALA A 155 13.29 4.74 7.48
N ILE A 156 12.04 5.24 7.62
CA ILE A 156 11.74 6.56 8.20
C ILE A 156 12.18 6.62 9.67
N GLY A 157 11.91 5.57 10.45
CA GLY A 157 12.29 5.49 11.86
C GLY A 157 13.82 5.53 12.07
N LYS A 158 14.60 4.83 11.24
CA LYS A 158 16.06 4.90 11.28
C LYS A 158 16.58 6.30 11.02
N ASP A 159 16.00 6.99 10.03
CA ASP A 159 16.39 8.36 9.68
C ASP A 159 16.10 9.34 10.82
N GLU A 160 14.95 9.21 11.50
CA GLU A 160 14.61 10.03 12.66
C GLU A 160 15.54 9.80 13.85
N MET A 161 15.92 8.55 14.12
CA MET A 161 16.87 8.22 15.19
C MET A 161 18.24 8.84 14.93
N LEU A 162 18.72 8.85 13.69
CA LEU A 162 19.98 9.49 13.31
C LEU A 162 19.95 11.00 13.54
N VAL A 163 18.86 11.67 13.18
CA VAL A 163 18.73 13.12 13.39
C VAL A 163 18.69 13.46 14.88
N LYS A 164 17.93 12.73 15.69
CA LYS A 164 17.89 12.92 17.16
C LYS A 164 19.24 12.66 17.83
N ALA A 165 20.00 11.69 17.35
CA ALA A 165 21.36 11.44 17.86
C ALA A 165 22.29 12.62 17.57
N TYR A 166 22.15 13.24 16.40
CA TYR A 166 22.92 14.45 16.04
C TYR A 166 22.60 15.66 16.90
N GLU A 167 21.30 15.88 17.20
CA GLU A 167 20.86 16.98 18.06
C GLU A 167 21.35 16.85 19.52
N ARG A 168 21.55 15.62 20.00
CA ARG A 168 22.09 15.36 21.36
C ARG A 168 23.60 15.61 21.48
N LEU A 169 24.32 15.60 20.36
CA LEU A 169 25.77 15.79 20.33
C LEU A 169 26.16 17.27 20.15
N ARG A 170 25.19 18.15 19.97
CA ARG A 170 25.38 19.61 19.83
C ARG A 170 25.02 20.32 21.11
#